data_c6da05cf1da9e000bf49b708f5f346e4
#
_entry.id   c6da05cf1da9e000bf49b708f5f346e4
#
_cell.length_a   1.000
_cell.length_b   1.000
_cell.length_c   1.000
_cell.angle_alpha   90.00
_cell.angle_beta   90.00
_cell.angle_gamma   90.00
#
_symmetry.space_group_name_H-M   'P 1'
#
loop_
_entity.id
_entity.type
_entity.pdbx_description
1 polymer ?
#
loop_
_entity_poly.entity_id
_entity_poly.type
_entity_poly.pdbx_seq_one_letter_code
_entity_poly.pdbx_strand_id
1 'polypeptide(L)'
;MKIGLALSGGGARGVAHLGVLKALNEFGIEPDMISGASAGGVVGSLYAAGYRPEEILGFITSKSFIWQFRPALKRGFINMESLQKVYLQYFPENSFEALKIPVVINATDINKGKTIYFSKGELIKPILASSSIPVMFEPVVFEGNTYVDAGILNNLPVEPLLGICDFIIGVHTNPYDTLQPLTSMRAVMERSLLLAVHTNVKECMQYCDIYVEPPLLNRFTTIDIGKAKEIFQVGYAYALTMREVFENALQAK
;
A
#
# COMPACT_ATOMS: atom_id res chain seq x y z
N MET A 1 19.63 15.84 -0.16
CA MET A 1 19.32 14.44 0.25
C MET A 1 17.98 14.08 -0.34
N LYS A 2 17.91 12.97 -1.09
CA LYS A 2 16.64 12.47 -1.68
C LYS A 2 16.01 11.45 -0.74
N ILE A 3 14.74 11.66 -0.39
CA ILE A 3 13.99 10.78 0.51
C ILE A 3 13.08 9.87 -0.31
N GLY A 4 13.26 8.56 -0.15
CA GLY A 4 12.39 7.52 -0.70
C GLY A 4 11.40 7.02 0.34
N LEU A 5 10.15 6.80 -0.07
CA LEU A 5 9.11 6.25 0.79
C LEU A 5 8.57 4.95 0.21
N ALA A 6 8.80 3.83 0.90
CA ALA A 6 8.26 2.53 0.55
C ALA A 6 7.00 2.24 1.38
N LEU A 7 5.86 2.00 0.70
CA LEU A 7 4.56 1.75 1.34
C LEU A 7 4.11 0.31 1.07
N SER A 8 3.92 -0.46 2.13
CA SER A 8 3.51 -1.86 2.01
C SER A 8 2.05 -2.03 1.59
N GLY A 9 1.74 -3.23 1.09
CA GLY A 9 0.36 -3.69 1.04
C GLY A 9 -0.22 -3.89 2.44
N GLY A 10 -1.55 -4.02 2.53
CA GLY A 10 -2.21 -4.23 3.82
C GLY A 10 -3.74 -4.23 3.78
N GLY A 11 -4.34 -4.13 2.61
CA GLY A 11 -5.80 -3.99 2.49
C GLY A 11 -6.30 -2.78 3.28
N ALA A 12 -7.31 -2.96 4.13
CA ALA A 12 -7.84 -1.89 4.98
C ALA A 12 -6.81 -1.31 5.96
N ARG A 13 -5.85 -2.15 6.45
CA ARG A 13 -4.77 -1.67 7.32
C ARG A 13 -3.89 -0.62 6.63
N GLY A 14 -3.80 -0.66 5.29
CA GLY A 14 -3.07 0.32 4.49
C GLY A 14 -3.55 1.77 4.65
N VAL A 15 -4.75 2.01 5.20
CA VAL A 15 -5.22 3.34 5.59
C VAL A 15 -4.30 3.99 6.63
N ALA A 16 -3.55 3.20 7.41
CA ALA A 16 -2.56 3.71 8.36
C ALA A 16 -1.43 4.49 7.69
N HIS A 17 -1.10 4.20 6.40
CA HIS A 17 -0.15 5.00 5.64
C HIS A 17 -0.53 6.47 5.59
N LEU A 18 -1.84 6.77 5.49
CA LEU A 18 -2.33 8.16 5.49
C LEU A 18 -2.03 8.86 6.82
N GLY A 19 -2.17 8.15 7.94
CA GLY A 19 -1.81 8.67 9.25
C GLY A 19 -0.30 8.96 9.37
N VAL A 20 0.52 8.04 8.86
CA VAL A 20 1.99 8.22 8.82
C VAL A 20 2.35 9.40 7.91
N LEU A 21 1.80 9.48 6.70
CA LEU A 21 2.02 10.60 5.78
C LEU A 21 1.63 11.95 6.39
N LYS A 22 0.52 12.00 7.13
CA LYS A 22 0.12 13.21 7.86
C LYS A 22 1.20 13.62 8.88
N ALA A 23 1.72 12.69 9.66
CA ALA A 23 2.78 12.97 10.63
C ALA A 23 4.07 13.41 9.93
N LEU A 24 4.48 12.75 8.84
CA LEU A 24 5.65 13.15 8.05
C LEU A 24 5.51 14.59 7.52
N ASN A 25 4.32 14.96 6.99
CA ASN A 25 4.06 16.34 6.56
C ASN A 25 4.21 17.34 7.71
N GLU A 26 3.75 17.00 8.91
CA GLU A 26 3.89 17.85 10.11
C GLU A 26 5.35 17.94 10.61
N PHE A 27 6.18 16.95 10.28
CA PHE A 27 7.62 16.98 10.54
C PHE A 27 8.40 17.73 9.45
N GLY A 28 7.73 18.17 8.37
CA GLY A 28 8.38 18.78 7.20
C GLY A 28 9.14 17.78 6.33
N ILE A 29 8.77 16.50 6.39
CA ILE A 29 9.39 15.42 5.62
C ILE A 29 8.51 15.13 4.40
N GLU A 30 9.01 15.46 3.22
CA GLU A 30 8.36 15.19 1.94
C GLU A 30 9.18 14.17 1.13
N PRO A 31 8.58 13.08 0.63
CA PRO A 31 9.30 12.11 -0.18
C PRO A 31 9.55 12.64 -1.60
N ASP A 32 10.77 12.41 -2.10
CA ASP A 32 11.14 12.69 -3.50
C ASP A 32 10.73 11.58 -4.45
N MET A 33 10.50 10.38 -3.93
CA MET A 33 10.06 9.21 -4.70
C MET A 33 9.27 8.25 -3.79
N ILE A 34 8.23 7.65 -4.34
CA ILE A 34 7.39 6.70 -3.61
C ILE A 34 7.40 5.35 -4.34
N SER A 35 7.54 4.26 -3.60
CA SER A 35 7.24 2.92 -4.08
C SER A 35 6.11 2.31 -3.27
N GLY A 36 5.20 1.56 -3.90
CA GLY A 36 4.04 1.05 -3.18
C GLY A 36 3.50 -0.26 -3.71
N ALA A 37 3.11 -1.14 -2.79
CA ALA A 37 2.44 -2.41 -3.06
C ALA A 37 0.98 -2.32 -2.63
N SER A 38 0.05 -2.86 -3.44
CA SER A 38 -1.37 -2.99 -3.09
C SER A 38 -1.95 -1.68 -2.52
N ALA A 39 -2.47 -1.70 -1.29
CA ALA A 39 -2.97 -0.49 -0.61
C ALA A 39 -1.93 0.64 -0.54
N GLY A 40 -0.64 0.32 -0.37
CA GLY A 40 0.45 1.30 -0.40
C GLY A 40 0.62 1.94 -1.78
N GLY A 41 0.43 1.17 -2.86
CA GLY A 41 0.41 1.68 -4.23
C GLY A 41 -0.75 2.66 -4.47
N VAL A 42 -1.95 2.34 -3.97
CA VAL A 42 -3.13 3.22 -4.03
C VAL A 42 -2.88 4.53 -3.28
N VAL A 43 -2.48 4.43 -1.99
CA VAL A 43 -2.23 5.60 -1.14
C VAL A 43 -1.09 6.45 -1.68
N GLY A 44 0.03 5.82 -2.08
CA GLY A 44 1.19 6.51 -2.63
C GLY A 44 0.86 7.27 -3.92
N SER A 45 0.07 6.66 -4.82
CA SER A 45 -0.34 7.31 -6.07
C SER A 45 -1.26 8.50 -5.83
N LEU A 46 -2.24 8.39 -4.92
CA LEU A 46 -3.14 9.50 -4.58
C LEU A 46 -2.37 10.64 -3.91
N TYR A 47 -1.46 10.32 -3.00
CA TYR A 47 -0.60 11.32 -2.37
C TYR A 47 0.31 12.00 -3.40
N ALA A 48 0.92 11.24 -4.30
CA ALA A 48 1.77 11.76 -5.38
C ALA A 48 1.00 12.60 -6.40
N ALA A 49 -0.30 12.37 -6.59
CA ALA A 49 -1.18 13.23 -7.38
C ALA A 49 -1.45 14.58 -6.69
N GLY A 50 -1.11 14.72 -5.40
CA GLY A 50 -1.22 15.96 -4.63
C GLY A 50 -2.43 16.02 -3.70
N TYR A 51 -3.13 14.91 -3.48
CA TYR A 51 -4.20 14.85 -2.48
C TYR A 51 -3.61 14.76 -1.07
N ARG A 52 -4.20 15.51 -0.13
CA ARG A 52 -3.81 15.43 1.27
C ARG A 52 -4.28 14.12 1.91
N PRO A 53 -3.59 13.62 2.95
CA PRO A 53 -3.99 12.38 3.63
C PRO A 53 -5.46 12.33 4.08
N GLU A 54 -6.01 13.44 4.56
CA GLU A 54 -7.41 13.54 4.98
C GLU A 54 -8.40 13.49 3.80
N GLU A 55 -8.02 14.03 2.65
CA GLU A 55 -8.83 13.96 1.42
C GLU A 55 -8.88 12.54 0.89
N ILE A 56 -7.73 11.84 0.92
CA ILE A 56 -7.64 10.42 0.55
C ILE A 56 -8.46 9.56 1.51
N LEU A 57 -8.42 9.83 2.82
CA LEU A 57 -9.26 9.16 3.81
C LEU A 57 -10.75 9.37 3.49
N GLY A 58 -11.14 10.60 3.15
CA GLY A 58 -12.49 10.93 2.71
C GLY A 58 -12.93 10.13 1.50
N PHE A 59 -12.05 9.97 0.51
CA PHE A 59 -12.29 9.14 -0.68
C PHE A 59 -12.49 7.66 -0.30
N ILE A 60 -11.56 7.06 0.43
CA ILE A 60 -11.60 5.64 0.80
C ILE A 60 -12.84 5.33 1.66
N THR A 61 -13.30 6.28 2.48
CA THR A 61 -14.49 6.12 3.32
C THR A 61 -15.78 6.52 2.61
N SER A 62 -15.73 7.00 1.36
CA SER A 62 -16.90 7.39 0.60
C SER A 62 -17.79 6.18 0.29
N LYS A 63 -19.11 6.42 0.22
CA LYS A 63 -20.07 5.35 -0.13
C LYS A 63 -19.80 4.76 -1.51
N SER A 64 -19.33 5.57 -2.48
CA SER A 64 -19.01 5.13 -3.83
C SER A 64 -17.84 4.14 -3.84
N PHE A 65 -16.79 4.41 -3.08
CA PHE A 65 -15.63 3.52 -2.97
C PHE A 65 -15.99 2.23 -2.21
N ILE A 66 -16.58 2.33 -1.01
CA ILE A 66 -16.96 1.18 -0.20
C ILE A 66 -17.94 0.26 -0.94
N TRP A 67 -18.82 0.83 -1.76
CA TRP A 67 -19.80 0.04 -2.51
C TRP A 67 -19.14 -0.88 -3.55
N GLN A 68 -17.98 -0.51 -4.10
CA GLN A 68 -17.22 -1.35 -5.03
C GLN A 68 -16.69 -2.64 -4.39
N PHE A 69 -16.47 -2.63 -3.07
CA PHE A 69 -15.99 -3.81 -2.33
C PHE A 69 -17.12 -4.74 -1.85
N ARG A 70 -18.40 -4.44 -2.19
CA ARG A 70 -19.48 -5.37 -1.90
C ARG A 70 -19.37 -6.56 -2.86
N PRO A 71 -19.43 -7.81 -2.35
CA PRO A 71 -19.43 -8.99 -3.20
C PRO A 71 -20.55 -8.85 -4.23
N ALA A 72 -20.24 -9.04 -5.50
CA ALA A 72 -21.26 -9.22 -6.53
C ALA A 72 -21.98 -10.52 -6.19
N LEU A 73 -23.20 -10.43 -5.66
CA LEU A 73 -24.03 -11.49 -5.07
C LEU A 73 -24.21 -12.76 -5.94
N LYS A 74 -23.71 -12.77 -7.18
CA LYS A 74 -23.82 -13.90 -8.12
C LYS A 74 -22.49 -14.45 -8.66
N ARG A 75 -21.32 -13.79 -8.48
CA ARG A 75 -20.04 -14.20 -9.11
C ARG A 75 -18.83 -14.25 -8.19
N GLY A 76 -18.94 -13.90 -6.91
CA GLY A 76 -17.87 -14.05 -5.90
C GLY A 76 -16.65 -13.13 -6.04
N PHE A 77 -16.53 -12.38 -7.14
CA PHE A 77 -15.39 -11.52 -7.42
C PHE A 77 -15.83 -10.05 -7.54
N ILE A 78 -14.99 -9.15 -7.05
CA ILE A 78 -15.17 -7.69 -7.21
C ILE A 78 -14.75 -7.33 -8.64
N ASN A 79 -15.63 -6.61 -9.35
CA ASN A 79 -15.36 -6.22 -10.73
C ASN A 79 -14.35 -5.06 -10.77
N MET A 80 -13.17 -5.31 -11.37
CA MET A 80 -12.08 -4.35 -11.50
C MET A 80 -12.42 -3.18 -12.44
N GLU A 81 -13.30 -3.34 -13.43
CA GLU A 81 -13.74 -2.24 -14.31
C GLU A 81 -14.49 -1.15 -13.54
N SER A 82 -15.26 -1.54 -12.53
CA SER A 82 -15.97 -0.59 -11.68
C SER A 82 -14.99 0.28 -10.88
N LEU A 83 -13.92 -0.32 -10.34
CA LEU A 83 -12.85 0.40 -9.65
C LEU A 83 -12.09 1.32 -10.60
N GLN A 84 -11.83 0.91 -11.84
CA GLN A 84 -11.18 1.76 -12.84
C GLN A 84 -11.95 3.06 -13.05
N LYS A 85 -13.28 3.01 -13.19
CA LYS A 85 -14.13 4.20 -13.33
C LYS A 85 -14.05 5.13 -12.13
N VAL A 86 -13.92 4.58 -10.93
CA VAL A 86 -13.76 5.38 -9.72
C VAL A 86 -12.38 6.06 -9.69
N TYR A 87 -11.31 5.32 -10.00
CA TYR A 87 -9.96 5.89 -10.04
C TYR A 87 -9.78 6.98 -11.10
N LEU A 88 -10.46 6.90 -12.26
CA LEU A 88 -10.42 7.95 -13.30
C LEU A 88 -10.92 9.32 -12.79
N GLN A 89 -11.74 9.37 -11.74
CA GLN A 89 -12.16 10.65 -11.13
C GLN A 89 -11.01 11.33 -10.37
N TYR A 90 -10.02 10.54 -9.90
CA TYR A 90 -8.87 11.01 -9.12
C TYR A 90 -7.58 11.08 -9.96
N PHE A 91 -7.52 10.30 -11.03
CA PHE A 91 -6.41 10.27 -11.99
C PHE A 91 -6.95 10.49 -13.42
N PRO A 92 -7.40 11.71 -13.75
CA PRO A 92 -8.06 11.97 -15.04
C PRO A 92 -7.14 11.73 -16.24
N GLU A 93 -5.84 11.96 -16.12
CA GLU A 93 -4.86 11.71 -17.16
C GLU A 93 -4.41 10.24 -17.23
N ASN A 94 -4.71 9.44 -16.20
CA ASN A 94 -4.35 8.02 -16.10
C ASN A 94 -2.89 7.73 -16.47
N SER A 95 -1.96 8.56 -16.01
CA SER A 95 -0.54 8.48 -16.36
C SER A 95 0.36 8.63 -15.13
N PHE A 96 1.44 7.85 -15.06
CA PHE A 96 2.49 8.04 -14.05
C PHE A 96 3.16 9.40 -14.19
N GLU A 97 3.34 9.89 -15.43
CA GLU A 97 4.00 11.16 -15.74
C GLU A 97 3.21 12.39 -15.25
N ALA A 98 1.91 12.22 -15.00
CA ALA A 98 1.05 13.28 -14.46
C ALA A 98 1.16 13.45 -12.94
N LEU A 99 1.84 12.52 -12.26
CA LEU A 99 2.03 12.59 -10.81
C LEU A 99 3.10 13.64 -10.45
N LYS A 100 2.88 14.36 -9.34
CA LYS A 100 3.81 15.39 -8.84
C LYS A 100 5.08 14.79 -8.23
N ILE A 101 4.96 13.57 -7.68
CA ILE A 101 6.07 12.81 -7.11
C ILE A 101 6.20 11.53 -7.94
N PRO A 102 7.41 11.13 -8.38
CA PRO A 102 7.62 9.86 -9.05
C PRO A 102 7.15 8.67 -8.21
N VAL A 103 6.36 7.80 -8.82
CA VAL A 103 5.82 6.60 -8.15
C VAL A 103 6.26 5.34 -8.90
N VAL A 104 6.59 4.30 -8.14
CA VAL A 104 6.74 2.94 -8.64
C VAL A 104 5.71 2.04 -7.96
N ILE A 105 4.95 1.30 -8.76
CA ILE A 105 3.98 0.31 -8.27
C ILE A 105 4.47 -1.07 -8.71
N ASN A 106 4.43 -2.04 -7.81
CA ASN A 106 4.73 -3.42 -8.18
C ASN A 106 3.46 -4.28 -8.24
N ALA A 107 3.53 -5.36 -9.00
CA ALA A 107 2.54 -6.43 -9.02
C ALA A 107 3.23 -7.78 -9.22
N THR A 108 2.54 -8.88 -8.93
CA THR A 108 3.03 -10.23 -9.19
C THR A 108 2.54 -10.71 -10.56
N ASP A 109 3.46 -10.94 -11.52
CA ASP A 109 3.15 -11.71 -12.73
C ASP A 109 3.03 -13.19 -12.32
N ILE A 110 1.78 -13.68 -12.29
CA ILE A 110 1.51 -15.04 -11.78
C ILE A 110 2.01 -16.13 -12.72
N ASN A 111 2.10 -15.84 -14.03
CA ASN A 111 2.55 -16.83 -15.02
C ASN A 111 4.07 -16.99 -14.98
N LYS A 112 4.79 -15.90 -14.75
CA LYS A 112 6.26 -15.89 -14.70
C LYS A 112 6.83 -16.09 -13.30
N GLY A 113 5.99 -15.95 -12.25
CA GLY A 113 6.44 -16.01 -10.86
C GLY A 113 7.44 -14.90 -10.50
N LYS A 114 7.19 -13.68 -11.00
CA LYS A 114 8.11 -12.53 -10.82
C LYS A 114 7.37 -11.29 -10.37
N THR A 115 8.05 -10.47 -9.55
CA THR A 115 7.65 -9.09 -9.29
C THR A 115 7.94 -8.25 -10.52
N ILE A 116 6.95 -7.48 -10.95
CA ILE A 116 7.06 -6.49 -12.03
C ILE A 116 6.83 -5.10 -11.44
N TYR A 117 7.64 -4.14 -11.87
CA TYR A 117 7.57 -2.74 -11.45
C TYR A 117 7.07 -1.87 -12.58
N PHE A 118 6.12 -0.99 -12.28
CA PHE A 118 5.52 -0.03 -13.20
C PHE A 118 5.82 1.39 -12.70
N SER A 119 6.34 2.25 -13.57
CA SER A 119 6.69 3.64 -13.23
C SER A 119 6.45 4.63 -14.37
N LYS A 120 5.82 4.17 -15.46
CA LYS A 120 5.54 4.99 -16.66
C LYS A 120 4.31 4.49 -17.40
N GLY A 121 3.72 5.39 -18.20
CA GLY A 121 2.53 5.12 -19.01
C GLY A 121 1.26 5.05 -18.17
N GLU A 122 0.36 4.09 -18.46
CA GLU A 122 -0.93 3.96 -17.80
C GLU A 122 -0.77 3.65 -16.29
N LEU A 123 -1.43 4.43 -15.44
CA LEU A 123 -1.32 4.34 -13.97
C LEU A 123 -2.34 3.38 -13.34
N ILE A 124 -3.60 3.45 -13.80
CA ILE A 124 -4.71 2.78 -13.09
C ILE A 124 -4.63 1.26 -13.19
N LYS A 125 -4.27 0.70 -14.36
CA LYS A 125 -4.13 -0.76 -14.46
C LYS A 125 -3.04 -1.33 -13.56
N PRO A 126 -1.83 -0.76 -13.44
CA PRO A 126 -0.87 -1.14 -12.41
C PRO A 126 -1.41 -1.06 -10.98
N ILE A 127 -2.17 0.00 -10.62
CA ILE A 127 -2.83 0.09 -9.29
C ILE A 127 -3.77 -1.09 -9.08
N LEU A 128 -4.63 -1.39 -10.06
CA LEU A 128 -5.57 -2.50 -10.00
C LEU A 128 -4.83 -3.86 -9.92
N ALA A 129 -3.82 -4.06 -10.75
CA ALA A 129 -2.98 -5.26 -10.74
C ALA A 129 -2.32 -5.49 -9.38
N SER A 130 -1.71 -4.43 -8.83
CA SER A 130 -1.08 -4.44 -7.50
C SER A 130 -2.04 -4.79 -6.37
N SER A 131 -3.34 -4.52 -6.54
CA SER A 131 -4.37 -4.69 -5.51
C SER A 131 -5.29 -5.90 -5.76
N SER A 132 -4.99 -6.73 -6.75
CA SER A 132 -5.79 -7.91 -7.13
C SER A 132 -5.50 -9.11 -6.21
N ILE A 133 -6.00 -9.04 -4.97
CA ILE A 133 -5.86 -10.13 -3.99
C ILE A 133 -6.55 -11.39 -4.52
N PRO A 134 -5.83 -12.52 -4.70
CA PRO A 134 -6.43 -13.77 -5.15
C PRO A 134 -7.64 -14.18 -4.32
N VAL A 135 -8.64 -14.82 -4.95
CA VAL A 135 -9.90 -15.24 -4.34
C VAL A 135 -10.87 -14.09 -4.02
N MET A 136 -10.38 -12.86 -3.85
CA MET A 136 -11.23 -11.68 -3.61
C MET A 136 -11.51 -10.88 -4.88
N PHE A 137 -10.51 -10.75 -5.75
CA PHE A 137 -10.55 -9.98 -6.98
C PHE A 137 -10.21 -10.85 -8.19
N GLU A 138 -10.71 -10.46 -9.36
CA GLU A 138 -10.25 -11.03 -10.62
C GLU A 138 -8.79 -10.61 -10.88
N PRO A 139 -7.94 -11.52 -11.41
CA PRO A 139 -6.63 -11.14 -11.90
C PRO A 139 -6.73 -10.08 -13.00
N VAL A 140 -5.77 -9.17 -13.04
CA VAL A 140 -5.72 -8.14 -14.09
C VAL A 140 -4.86 -8.62 -15.25
N VAL A 141 -5.47 -8.67 -16.44
CA VAL A 141 -4.73 -8.94 -17.69
C VAL A 141 -4.31 -7.60 -18.30
N PHE A 142 -3.01 -7.42 -18.46
CA PHE A 142 -2.43 -6.18 -18.95
C PHE A 142 -1.15 -6.50 -19.75
N GLU A 143 -1.02 -5.93 -20.96
CA GLU A 143 0.12 -6.14 -21.87
C GLU A 143 0.47 -7.63 -22.08
N GLY A 144 -0.55 -8.49 -22.20
CA GLY A 144 -0.39 -9.92 -22.47
C GLY A 144 0.05 -10.76 -21.26
N ASN A 145 0.18 -10.18 -20.07
CA ASN A 145 0.51 -10.87 -18.84
C ASN A 145 -0.68 -10.85 -17.87
N THR A 146 -0.68 -11.77 -16.91
CA THR A 146 -1.70 -11.87 -15.86
C THR A 146 -1.09 -11.50 -14.51
N TYR A 147 -1.67 -10.49 -13.88
CA TYR A 147 -1.17 -9.96 -12.62
C TYR A 147 -2.12 -10.20 -11.46
N VAL A 148 -1.54 -10.41 -10.30
CA VAL A 148 -2.21 -10.51 -9.01
C VAL A 148 -1.48 -9.62 -7.99
N ASP A 149 -2.03 -9.54 -6.78
CA ASP A 149 -1.54 -8.66 -5.71
C ASP A 149 -0.01 -8.74 -5.51
N ALA A 150 0.57 -7.57 -5.34
CA ALA A 150 2.01 -7.39 -5.16
C ALA A 150 2.54 -8.10 -3.91
N GLY A 151 1.74 -8.17 -2.84
CA GLY A 151 2.14 -8.72 -1.55
C GLY A 151 2.52 -10.20 -1.59
N ILE A 152 2.18 -10.93 -2.66
CA ILE A 152 2.55 -12.34 -2.82
C ILE A 152 4.07 -12.50 -2.90
N LEU A 153 4.76 -11.67 -3.69
CA LEU A 153 6.21 -11.77 -3.89
C LEU A 153 7.00 -10.63 -3.25
N ASN A 154 6.46 -9.41 -3.20
CA ASN A 154 7.11 -8.26 -2.60
C ASN A 154 6.10 -7.26 -2.05
N ASN A 155 5.89 -7.31 -0.75
CA ASN A 155 4.90 -6.49 -0.07
C ASN A 155 5.44 -5.12 0.41
N LEU A 156 6.76 -4.91 0.43
CA LEU A 156 7.40 -3.64 0.78
C LEU A 156 8.48 -3.34 -0.27
N PRO A 157 8.12 -2.73 -1.41
CA PRO A 157 9.01 -2.60 -2.56
C PRO A 157 10.07 -1.51 -2.35
N VAL A 158 11.15 -1.81 -1.65
CA VAL A 158 12.28 -0.88 -1.43
C VAL A 158 13.25 -0.83 -2.61
N GLU A 159 13.32 -1.89 -3.42
CA GLU A 159 14.31 -2.04 -4.48
C GLU A 159 14.31 -0.89 -5.51
N PRO A 160 13.14 -0.34 -5.92
CA PRO A 160 13.12 0.78 -6.84
C PRO A 160 13.74 2.07 -6.29
N LEU A 161 13.89 2.17 -4.97
CA LEU A 161 14.45 3.34 -4.30
C LEU A 161 15.96 3.24 -4.11
N LEU A 162 16.51 2.01 -4.11
CA LEU A 162 17.93 1.75 -3.89
C LEU A 162 18.80 2.39 -4.98
N GLY A 163 19.83 3.11 -4.56
CA GLY A 163 20.75 3.81 -5.46
C GLY A 163 20.17 5.07 -6.13
N ILE A 164 18.90 5.40 -5.86
CA ILE A 164 18.22 6.62 -6.33
C ILE A 164 17.99 7.58 -5.17
N CYS A 165 17.55 7.06 -4.03
CA CYS A 165 17.30 7.81 -2.80
C CYS A 165 18.45 7.63 -1.82
N ASP A 166 18.79 8.71 -1.13
CA ASP A 166 19.86 8.73 -0.11
C ASP A 166 19.35 8.21 1.24
N PHE A 167 18.04 8.33 1.47
CA PHE A 167 17.37 7.99 2.71
C PHE A 167 16.04 7.28 2.40
N ILE A 168 15.80 6.12 3.00
CA ILE A 168 14.62 5.31 2.73
C ILE A 168 13.80 5.13 4.00
N ILE A 169 12.53 5.54 3.94
CA ILE A 169 11.52 5.29 4.96
C ILE A 169 10.63 4.15 4.49
N GLY A 170 10.64 3.03 5.21
CA GLY A 170 9.73 1.91 4.98
C GLY A 170 8.54 1.96 5.93
N VAL A 171 7.31 1.91 5.41
CA VAL A 171 6.08 1.86 6.22
C VAL A 171 5.37 0.54 5.97
N HIS A 172 5.26 -0.29 7.00
CA HIS A 172 4.62 -1.59 6.96
C HIS A 172 3.35 -1.62 7.81
N THR A 173 2.25 -2.15 7.26
CA THR A 173 0.94 -2.10 7.91
C THR A 173 0.38 -3.48 8.31
N ASN A 174 1.19 -4.53 8.22
CA ASN A 174 0.79 -5.88 8.62
C ASN A 174 1.69 -6.44 9.73
N PRO A 175 1.68 -5.83 10.95
CA PRO A 175 2.46 -6.36 12.06
C PRO A 175 2.07 -7.81 12.32
N TYR A 176 3.08 -8.66 12.50
CA TYR A 176 2.87 -10.07 12.73
C TYR A 176 2.50 -10.32 14.20
N ASP A 177 1.39 -11.03 14.41
CA ASP A 177 0.96 -11.48 15.74
C ASP A 177 0.85 -13.01 15.77
N THR A 178 1.46 -13.63 16.78
CA THR A 178 1.46 -15.08 16.97
C THR A 178 0.21 -15.62 17.67
N LEU A 179 -0.61 -14.75 18.27
CA LEU A 179 -1.62 -15.13 19.25
C LEU A 179 -3.06 -15.26 18.73
N GLN A 180 -3.32 -15.06 17.44
CA GLN A 180 -4.68 -15.17 16.91
C GLN A 180 -5.10 -16.63 16.68
N PRO A 181 -6.23 -17.08 17.26
CA PRO A 181 -6.71 -18.44 17.06
C PRO A 181 -7.18 -18.68 15.61
N LEU A 182 -6.78 -19.80 15.02
CA LEU A 182 -7.17 -20.22 13.69
C LEU A 182 -8.46 -21.05 13.74
N THR A 183 -9.61 -20.38 13.77
CA THR A 183 -10.92 -21.02 13.99
C THR A 183 -11.64 -21.43 12.71
N SER A 184 -11.13 -21.07 11.53
CA SER A 184 -11.77 -21.38 10.24
C SER A 184 -10.74 -21.55 9.12
N MET A 185 -11.11 -22.25 8.04
CA MET A 185 -10.27 -22.40 6.84
C MET A 185 -9.89 -21.03 6.24
N ARG A 186 -10.81 -20.07 6.29
CA ARG A 186 -10.53 -18.68 5.86
C ARG A 186 -9.43 -18.05 6.73
N ALA A 187 -9.49 -18.21 8.04
CA ALA A 187 -8.45 -17.70 8.95
C ALA A 187 -7.08 -18.35 8.67
N VAL A 188 -7.06 -19.66 8.37
CA VAL A 188 -5.83 -20.37 7.97
C VAL A 188 -5.27 -19.80 6.67
N MET A 189 -6.11 -19.59 5.67
CA MET A 189 -5.69 -19.04 4.37
C MET A 189 -5.16 -17.60 4.50
N GLU A 190 -5.87 -16.72 5.22
CA GLU A 190 -5.44 -15.35 5.50
C GLU A 190 -4.09 -15.36 6.25
N ARG A 191 -3.97 -16.23 7.25
CA ARG A 191 -2.72 -16.38 8.01
C ARG A 191 -1.56 -16.85 7.14
N SER A 192 -1.80 -17.81 6.25
CA SER A 192 -0.78 -18.31 5.33
C SER A 192 -0.27 -17.22 4.38
N LEU A 193 -1.18 -16.40 3.85
CA LEU A 193 -0.82 -15.23 3.04
C LEU A 193 -0.02 -14.19 3.85
N LEU A 194 -0.43 -13.88 5.08
CA LEU A 194 0.29 -12.96 5.95
C LEU A 194 1.68 -13.47 6.33
N LEU A 195 1.86 -14.78 6.49
CA LEU A 195 3.17 -15.38 6.72
C LEU A 195 4.10 -15.21 5.51
N ALA A 196 3.59 -15.43 4.29
CA ALA A 196 4.36 -15.22 3.07
C ALA A 196 4.76 -13.73 2.93
N VAL A 197 3.82 -12.82 3.18
CA VAL A 197 4.06 -11.37 3.21
C VAL A 197 5.14 -11.01 4.24
N HIS A 198 5.03 -11.52 5.47
CA HIS A 198 6.00 -11.24 6.53
C HIS A 198 7.42 -11.68 6.15
N THR A 199 7.54 -12.85 5.52
CA THR A 199 8.84 -13.39 5.09
C THR A 199 9.50 -12.46 4.07
N ASN A 200 8.78 -12.00 3.04
CA ASN A 200 9.36 -11.14 2.02
C ASN A 200 9.65 -9.72 2.53
N VAL A 201 8.82 -9.17 3.44
CA VAL A 201 9.07 -7.86 4.06
C VAL A 201 10.34 -7.86 4.91
N LYS A 202 10.60 -8.95 5.65
CA LYS A 202 11.77 -9.06 6.52
C LYS A 202 13.10 -8.85 5.77
N GLU A 203 13.17 -9.31 4.53
CA GLU A 203 14.34 -9.09 3.67
C GLU A 203 14.48 -7.63 3.24
N CYS A 204 13.36 -6.92 3.09
CA CYS A 204 13.35 -5.50 2.67
C CYS A 204 13.66 -4.52 3.81
N MET A 205 13.33 -4.87 5.06
CA MET A 205 13.52 -4.00 6.24
C MET A 205 14.96 -3.50 6.40
N GLN A 206 15.96 -4.33 6.10
CA GLN A 206 17.38 -3.99 6.25
C GLN A 206 17.84 -2.84 5.35
N TYR A 207 17.06 -2.50 4.32
CA TYR A 207 17.36 -1.41 3.39
C TYR A 207 16.68 -0.09 3.77
N CYS A 208 15.86 -0.08 4.82
CA CYS A 208 15.22 1.12 5.31
C CYS A 208 16.09 1.80 6.37
N ASP A 209 16.33 3.09 6.23
CA ASP A 209 16.98 3.91 7.28
C ASP A 209 16.04 4.09 8.47
N ILE A 210 14.73 4.23 8.20
CA ILE A 210 13.67 4.17 9.21
C ILE A 210 12.61 3.18 8.77
N TYR A 211 12.21 2.29 9.69
CA TYR A 211 11.12 1.35 9.51
C TYR A 211 9.98 1.65 10.48
N VAL A 212 8.80 1.91 9.92
CA VAL A 212 7.58 2.28 10.65
C VAL A 212 6.59 1.13 10.58
N GLU A 213 6.32 0.49 11.71
CA GLU A 213 5.35 -0.61 11.81
C GLU A 213 4.46 -0.40 13.04
N PRO A 214 3.28 0.23 12.91
CA PRO A 214 2.39 0.46 14.05
C PRO A 214 1.85 -0.86 14.60
N PRO A 215 2.24 -1.29 15.82
CA PRO A 215 1.92 -2.63 16.32
C PRO A 215 0.42 -2.83 16.58
N LEU A 216 -0.31 -1.76 16.91
CA LEU A 216 -1.75 -1.82 17.17
C LEU A 216 -2.59 -2.14 15.92
N LEU A 217 -2.00 -2.16 14.72
CA LEU A 217 -2.69 -2.60 13.51
C LEU A 217 -3.04 -4.09 13.53
N ASN A 218 -2.42 -4.89 14.40
CA ASN A 218 -2.80 -6.29 14.59
C ASN A 218 -4.25 -6.50 15.06
N ARG A 219 -4.90 -5.45 15.64
CA ARG A 219 -6.31 -5.47 16.08
C ARG A 219 -7.32 -5.40 14.94
N PHE A 220 -6.88 -5.09 13.73
CA PHE A 220 -7.72 -4.98 12.55
C PHE A 220 -7.44 -6.10 11.57
N THR A 221 -8.43 -6.47 10.78
CA THR A 221 -8.27 -7.38 9.65
C THR A 221 -7.97 -6.60 8.35
N THR A 222 -7.51 -7.29 7.32
CA THR A 222 -7.24 -6.69 5.99
C THR A 222 -8.50 -6.21 5.28
N ILE A 223 -9.70 -6.52 5.79
CA ILE A 223 -11.01 -6.14 5.22
C ILE A 223 -11.80 -5.13 6.08
N ASP A 224 -11.26 -4.64 7.18
CA ASP A 224 -11.94 -3.73 8.13
C ASP A 224 -12.02 -2.28 7.63
N ILE A 225 -12.43 -2.07 6.37
CA ILE A 225 -12.52 -0.73 5.78
C ILE A 225 -13.50 0.17 6.53
N GLY A 226 -14.50 -0.40 7.21
CA GLY A 226 -15.42 0.34 8.08
C GLY A 226 -14.74 1.02 9.27
N LYS A 227 -13.54 0.57 9.65
CA LYS A 227 -12.71 1.13 10.73
C LYS A 227 -11.60 2.06 10.22
N ALA A 228 -11.69 2.52 8.97
CA ALA A 228 -10.66 3.33 8.32
C ALA A 228 -10.19 4.53 9.16
N LYS A 229 -11.10 5.24 9.82
CA LYS A 229 -10.75 6.38 10.70
C LYS A 229 -9.91 5.95 11.92
N GLU A 230 -10.22 4.80 12.52
CA GLU A 230 -9.45 4.26 13.65
C GLU A 230 -8.07 3.83 13.19
N ILE A 231 -7.98 3.13 12.04
CA ILE A 231 -6.72 2.68 11.43
C ILE A 231 -5.83 3.88 11.09
N PHE A 232 -6.40 4.95 10.51
CA PHE A 232 -5.70 6.21 10.27
C PHE A 232 -5.09 6.76 11.56
N GLN A 233 -5.88 6.83 12.65
CA GLN A 233 -5.41 7.36 13.94
C GLN A 233 -4.30 6.50 14.54
N VAL A 234 -4.34 5.18 14.38
CA VAL A 234 -3.26 4.29 14.83
C VAL A 234 -1.95 4.60 14.09
N GLY A 235 -1.99 4.77 12.77
CA GLY A 235 -0.81 5.15 11.98
C GLY A 235 -0.26 6.51 12.39
N TYR A 236 -1.14 7.50 12.53
CA TYR A 236 -0.75 8.87 12.91
C TYR A 236 -0.14 8.94 14.31
N ALA A 237 -0.84 8.38 15.30
CA ALA A 237 -0.36 8.41 16.69
C ALA A 237 0.99 7.69 16.84
N TYR A 238 1.18 6.56 16.15
CA TYR A 238 2.46 5.84 16.20
C TYR A 238 3.59 6.64 15.55
N ALA A 239 3.35 7.23 14.38
CA ALA A 239 4.36 8.07 13.71
C ALA A 239 4.76 9.28 14.57
N LEU A 240 3.82 9.89 15.31
CA LEU A 240 4.14 10.97 16.24
C LEU A 240 5.12 10.55 17.34
N THR A 241 5.03 9.29 17.82
CA THR A 241 5.99 8.77 18.82
C THR A 241 7.40 8.60 18.27
N MET A 242 7.55 8.59 16.95
CA MET A 242 8.82 8.41 16.26
C MET A 242 9.48 9.74 15.85
N ARG A 243 8.91 10.91 16.21
CA ARG A 243 9.42 12.22 15.79
C ARG A 243 10.92 12.37 16.02
N GLU A 244 11.40 12.12 17.23
CA GLU A 244 12.83 12.23 17.57
C GLU A 244 13.71 11.28 16.75
N VAL A 245 13.20 10.08 16.45
CA VAL A 245 13.91 9.10 15.60
C VAL A 245 14.09 9.67 14.19
N PHE A 246 13.03 10.28 13.61
CA PHE A 246 13.11 10.92 12.30
C PHE A 246 14.09 12.11 12.30
N GLU A 247 13.98 13.01 13.29
CA GLU A 247 14.83 14.20 13.41
C GLU A 247 16.31 13.81 13.53
N ASN A 248 16.63 12.85 14.41
CA ASN A 248 18.00 12.38 14.61
C ASN A 248 18.57 11.67 13.38
N ALA A 249 17.79 10.81 12.73
CA ALA A 249 18.26 10.07 11.57
C ALA A 249 18.51 10.98 10.34
N LEU A 250 17.68 12.01 10.16
CA LEU A 250 17.87 13.00 9.08
C LEU A 250 19.06 13.93 9.31
N GLN A 251 19.40 14.23 10.58
CA GLN A 251 20.58 15.04 10.93
C GLN A 251 21.90 14.26 10.80
N ALA A 252 21.84 12.93 10.88
CA ALA A 252 23.04 12.08 10.84
C ALA A 252 23.54 11.79 9.40
N LYS A 253 22.76 12.18 8.37
CA LYS A 253 23.06 12.03 6.92
C LYS A 253 23.31 13.39 6.25
#